data_55e95af1491ea1de10403debbcbe9052
#
_entry.id   55e95af1491ea1de10403debbcbe9052
#
_cell.length_a   1.000
_cell.length_b   1.000
_cell.length_c   1.000
_cell.angle_alpha   90.00
_cell.angle_beta   90.00
_cell.angle_gamma   90.00
#
_symmetry.space_group_name_H-M   'P 1'
#
loop_
_entity.id
_entity.type
_entity.pdbx_description
1 polymer ?
#
loop_
_entity_poly.entity_id
_entity_poly.type
_entity_poly.pdbx_seq_one_letter_code
_entity_poly.pdbx_strand_id
1 'polypeptide(L)'
;MNTQMHSRSVAIVTGGSRGIGAAISERLTVDGYAVVINYAGRRDDAVALASRLVAQGGEAVALQADVSDPVAVQRLFDATEARYGGVDVLVNNAGVMDLAPVAQVDDAAFDRLVAINLKGSFNCMREAAHRLRSGGRIINFSSSVIGLRLETYGAYSATKAAVEALTTVLSRELRGRSITVNAVAPGPTATDLFLEGKSPELIERMAKMNPLERLGTPADIAAVVSFLAGPQGGWINGQVIRANGGMV
;
A
#
# COMPACT_ATOMS: atom_id res chain seq x y z
N MET A 1 24.94 -14.92 29.32
CA MET A 1 24.44 -13.73 28.63
C MET A 1 23.59 -14.22 27.47
N ASN A 2 22.24 -14.21 27.64
CA ASN A 2 21.31 -14.59 26.57
C ASN A 2 21.17 -13.39 25.64
N THR A 3 21.86 -13.41 24.50
CA THR A 3 21.62 -12.50 23.39
C THR A 3 20.26 -12.90 22.80
N GLN A 4 19.17 -12.31 23.31
CA GLN A 4 17.91 -12.34 22.56
C GLN A 4 18.22 -11.67 21.21
N MET A 5 18.37 -12.48 20.18
CA MET A 5 18.28 -12.00 18.81
C MET A 5 16.88 -11.40 18.68
N HIS A 6 16.78 -10.07 18.76
CA HIS A 6 15.54 -9.37 18.42
C HIS A 6 15.30 -9.70 16.95
N SER A 7 14.34 -10.59 16.70
CA SER A 7 13.90 -10.84 15.33
C SER A 7 13.41 -9.52 14.76
N ARG A 8 13.94 -9.13 13.58
CA ARG A 8 13.49 -7.94 12.87
C ARG A 8 11.97 -7.99 12.67
N SER A 9 11.29 -6.87 12.80
CA SER A 9 9.90 -6.78 12.40
C SER A 9 9.75 -7.01 10.91
N VAL A 10 8.69 -7.69 10.49
CA VAL A 10 8.48 -8.15 9.11
C VAL A 10 7.35 -7.38 8.46
N ALA A 11 7.61 -6.80 7.30
CA ALA A 11 6.62 -6.05 6.52
C ALA A 11 6.35 -6.71 5.17
N ILE A 12 5.07 -6.91 4.83
CA ILE A 12 4.62 -7.25 3.47
C ILE A 12 4.16 -5.98 2.79
N VAL A 13 4.74 -5.65 1.62
CA VAL A 13 4.31 -4.53 0.77
C VAL A 13 3.74 -5.08 -0.53
N THR A 14 2.42 -5.00 -0.70
CA THR A 14 1.79 -5.46 -1.95
C THR A 14 2.01 -4.44 -3.07
N GLY A 15 2.30 -4.93 -4.29
CA GLY A 15 2.71 -4.06 -5.39
C GLY A 15 3.99 -3.28 -5.07
N GLY A 16 4.91 -3.89 -4.30
CA GLY A 16 6.10 -3.27 -3.72
C GLY A 16 7.26 -3.02 -4.69
N SER A 17 7.12 -3.36 -5.98
CA SER A 17 8.27 -3.38 -6.91
C SER A 17 8.53 -2.06 -7.64
N ARG A 18 7.59 -1.11 -7.65
CA ARG A 18 7.69 0.18 -8.37
C ARG A 18 6.94 1.32 -7.70
N GLY A 19 7.19 2.54 -8.14
CA GLY A 19 6.47 3.74 -7.72
C GLY A 19 6.43 3.90 -6.19
N ILE A 20 5.26 4.16 -5.65
CA ILE A 20 5.05 4.32 -4.20
C ILE A 20 5.45 3.04 -3.45
N GLY A 21 5.07 1.86 -3.96
CA GLY A 21 5.39 0.59 -3.31
C GLY A 21 6.89 0.34 -3.18
N ALA A 22 7.69 0.67 -4.20
CA ALA A 22 9.15 0.55 -4.12
C ALA A 22 9.74 1.51 -3.09
N ALA A 23 9.30 2.77 -3.07
CA ALA A 23 9.77 3.74 -2.08
C ALA A 23 9.41 3.33 -0.64
N ILE A 24 8.24 2.71 -0.45
CA ILE A 24 7.85 2.14 0.85
C ILE A 24 8.76 0.98 1.21
N SER A 25 9.03 0.06 0.27
CA SER A 25 9.90 -1.09 0.49
C SER A 25 11.32 -0.65 0.87
N GLU A 26 11.86 0.35 0.17
CA GLU A 26 13.15 0.97 0.48
C GLU A 26 13.15 1.59 1.88
N ARG A 27 12.14 2.41 2.16
CA ARG A 27 12.05 3.12 3.43
C ARG A 27 11.91 2.17 4.61
N LEU A 28 11.03 1.18 4.56
CA LEU A 28 10.86 0.21 5.64
C LEU A 28 12.13 -0.65 5.84
N THR A 29 12.88 -0.94 4.76
CA THR A 29 14.17 -1.62 4.89
C THR A 29 15.20 -0.75 5.66
N VAL A 30 15.26 0.55 5.36
CA VAL A 30 16.10 1.51 6.10
C VAL A 30 15.66 1.64 7.56
N ASP A 31 14.36 1.57 7.82
CA ASP A 31 13.78 1.60 9.18
C ASP A 31 14.04 0.28 9.95
N GLY A 32 14.69 -0.73 9.33
CA GLY A 32 15.12 -1.96 9.97
C GLY A 32 14.16 -3.14 9.83
N TYR A 33 13.10 -3.03 9.03
CA TYR A 33 12.21 -4.16 8.75
C TYR A 33 12.84 -5.16 7.78
N ALA A 34 12.50 -6.44 7.95
CA ALA A 34 12.61 -7.43 6.87
C ALA A 34 11.41 -7.24 5.94
N VAL A 35 11.66 -6.96 4.67
CA VAL A 35 10.62 -6.54 3.72
C VAL A 35 10.34 -7.61 2.68
N VAL A 36 9.09 -8.03 2.60
CA VAL A 36 8.56 -8.86 1.52
C VAL A 36 7.97 -7.94 0.44
N ILE A 37 8.66 -7.87 -0.69
CA ILE A 37 8.26 -7.12 -1.88
C ILE A 37 7.34 -8.01 -2.70
N ASN A 38 6.03 -7.86 -2.52
CA ASN A 38 5.08 -8.61 -3.32
C ASN A 38 4.89 -7.97 -4.70
N TYR A 39 4.78 -8.82 -5.71
CA TYR A 39 4.49 -8.45 -7.10
C TYR A 39 3.56 -9.48 -7.77
N ALA A 40 2.80 -9.06 -8.78
CA ALA A 40 2.00 -9.97 -9.60
C ALA A 40 2.74 -10.38 -10.90
N GLY A 41 3.09 -9.41 -11.75
CA GLY A 41 3.68 -9.67 -13.07
C GLY A 41 5.12 -9.18 -13.27
N ARG A 42 5.60 -8.19 -12.50
CA ARG A 42 6.92 -7.55 -12.69
C ARG A 42 7.99 -8.21 -11.82
N ARG A 43 8.37 -9.43 -12.18
CA ARG A 43 9.35 -10.22 -11.45
C ARG A 43 10.72 -9.55 -11.38
N ASP A 44 11.21 -9.09 -12.52
CA ASP A 44 12.57 -8.58 -12.63
C ASP A 44 12.76 -7.28 -11.83
N ASP A 45 11.78 -6.38 -11.87
CA ASP A 45 11.78 -5.16 -11.04
C ASP A 45 11.81 -5.50 -9.55
N ALA A 46 11.01 -6.47 -9.12
CA ALA A 46 10.92 -6.87 -7.71
C ALA A 46 12.21 -7.55 -7.24
N VAL A 47 12.78 -8.43 -8.04
CA VAL A 47 14.03 -9.13 -7.73
C VAL A 47 15.21 -8.15 -7.72
N ALA A 48 15.29 -7.25 -8.69
CA ALA A 48 16.32 -6.22 -8.74
C ALA A 48 16.27 -5.31 -7.50
N LEU A 49 15.06 -4.88 -7.11
CA LEU A 49 14.87 -4.07 -5.90
C LEU A 49 15.31 -4.84 -4.64
N ALA A 50 14.85 -6.08 -4.46
CA ALA A 50 15.24 -6.90 -3.32
C ALA A 50 16.75 -7.08 -3.23
N SER A 51 17.41 -7.41 -4.36
CA SER A 51 18.87 -7.58 -4.42
C SER A 51 19.61 -6.30 -4.06
N ARG A 52 19.15 -5.15 -4.53
CA ARG A 52 19.73 -3.84 -4.20
C ARG A 52 19.62 -3.54 -2.70
N LEU A 53 18.45 -3.77 -2.10
CA LEU A 53 18.25 -3.54 -0.68
C LEU A 53 19.11 -4.45 0.19
N VAL A 54 19.27 -5.71 -0.21
CA VAL A 54 20.17 -6.66 0.48
C VAL A 54 21.63 -6.23 0.34
N ALA A 55 22.07 -5.78 -0.85
CA ALA A 55 23.43 -5.25 -1.06
C ALA A 55 23.72 -4.00 -0.22
N GLN A 56 22.70 -3.25 0.18
CA GLN A 56 22.79 -2.09 1.09
C GLN A 56 22.75 -2.48 2.58
N GLY A 57 22.77 -3.76 2.91
CA GLY A 57 22.75 -4.27 4.29
C GLY A 57 21.34 -4.45 4.88
N GLY A 58 20.30 -4.26 4.09
CA GLY A 58 18.94 -4.53 4.49
C GLY A 58 18.54 -5.99 4.37
N GLU A 59 17.30 -6.30 4.70
CA GLU A 59 16.72 -7.63 4.51
C GLU A 59 15.44 -7.53 3.68
N ALA A 60 15.47 -8.12 2.48
CA ALA A 60 14.34 -8.07 1.55
C ALA A 60 14.25 -9.35 0.71
N VAL A 61 13.04 -9.71 0.30
CA VAL A 61 12.75 -10.79 -0.63
C VAL A 61 11.60 -10.43 -1.56
N ALA A 62 11.68 -10.84 -2.82
CA ALA A 62 10.60 -10.71 -3.78
C ALA A 62 9.74 -11.97 -3.78
N LEU A 63 8.42 -11.85 -3.52
CA LEU A 63 7.47 -12.95 -3.56
C LEU A 63 6.31 -12.64 -4.51
N GLN A 64 6.03 -13.59 -5.41
CA GLN A 64 4.94 -13.44 -6.37
C GLN A 64 3.60 -13.83 -5.75
N ALA A 65 2.61 -12.95 -5.84
CA ALA A 65 1.22 -13.26 -5.60
C ALA A 65 0.32 -12.22 -6.28
N ASP A 66 -0.71 -12.68 -6.96
CA ASP A 66 -1.82 -11.81 -7.39
C ASP A 66 -2.76 -11.63 -6.19
N VAL A 67 -2.92 -10.40 -5.74
CA VAL A 67 -3.77 -10.09 -4.58
C VAL A 67 -5.26 -10.39 -4.83
N SER A 68 -5.71 -10.41 -6.09
CA SER A 68 -7.09 -10.78 -6.45
C SER A 68 -7.40 -12.26 -6.24
N ASP A 69 -6.37 -13.12 -6.19
CA ASP A 69 -6.46 -14.55 -5.87
C ASP A 69 -6.25 -14.80 -4.37
N PRO A 70 -7.28 -15.22 -3.63
CA PRO A 70 -7.16 -15.47 -2.19
C PRO A 70 -6.16 -16.58 -1.85
N VAL A 71 -6.00 -17.59 -2.72
CA VAL A 71 -5.04 -18.68 -2.49
C VAL A 71 -3.61 -18.20 -2.67
N ALA A 72 -3.37 -17.33 -3.65
CA ALA A 72 -2.05 -16.71 -3.82
C ALA A 72 -1.68 -15.81 -2.62
N VAL A 73 -2.65 -15.07 -2.07
CA VAL A 73 -2.43 -14.26 -0.86
C VAL A 73 -2.12 -15.15 0.35
N GLN A 74 -2.86 -16.24 0.55
CA GLN A 74 -2.57 -17.20 1.62
C GLN A 74 -1.13 -17.72 1.51
N ARG A 75 -0.71 -18.16 0.32
CA ARG A 75 0.66 -18.62 0.06
C ARG A 75 1.72 -17.55 0.31
N LEU A 76 1.42 -16.29 0.03
CA LEU A 76 2.31 -15.16 0.32
C LEU A 76 2.58 -15.05 1.83
N PHE A 77 1.55 -15.14 2.65
CA PHE A 77 1.69 -15.13 4.11
C PHE A 77 2.41 -16.39 4.61
N ASP A 78 2.08 -17.60 4.09
CA ASP A 78 2.75 -18.85 4.44
C ASP A 78 4.26 -18.77 4.18
N ALA A 79 4.65 -18.30 2.99
CA ALA A 79 6.06 -18.15 2.62
C ALA A 79 6.77 -17.10 3.49
N THR A 80 6.08 -16.01 3.85
CA THR A 80 6.61 -14.99 4.74
C THR A 80 6.86 -15.53 6.13
N GLU A 81 5.89 -16.23 6.70
CA GLU A 81 6.00 -16.84 8.03
C GLU A 81 7.05 -17.95 8.08
N ALA A 82 7.12 -18.79 7.05
CA ALA A 82 8.16 -19.82 6.95
C ALA A 82 9.59 -19.22 6.92
N ARG A 83 9.74 -18.04 6.30
CA ARG A 83 11.04 -17.37 6.17
C ARG A 83 11.43 -16.54 7.39
N TYR A 84 10.47 -15.83 7.99
CA TYR A 84 10.72 -14.80 8.99
C TYR A 84 10.03 -15.06 10.34
N GLY A 85 9.28 -16.14 10.46
CA GLY A 85 8.59 -16.55 11.68
C GLY A 85 7.31 -15.76 11.99
N GLY A 86 6.86 -14.85 11.11
CA GLY A 86 5.60 -14.12 11.30
C GLY A 86 5.57 -12.79 10.52
N VAL A 87 4.47 -12.06 10.66
CA VAL A 87 4.23 -10.77 9.98
C VAL A 87 3.84 -9.72 11.02
N ASP A 88 4.43 -8.53 10.94
CA ASP A 88 4.14 -7.41 11.83
C ASP A 88 3.42 -6.27 11.11
N VAL A 89 3.72 -6.04 9.83
CA VAL A 89 3.18 -4.93 9.04
C VAL A 89 2.65 -5.45 7.70
N LEU A 90 1.42 -5.06 7.36
CA LEU A 90 0.87 -5.20 6.02
C LEU A 90 0.66 -3.82 5.41
N VAL A 91 1.23 -3.58 4.22
CA VAL A 91 0.97 -2.41 3.39
C VAL A 91 0.22 -2.85 2.14
N ASN A 92 -1.08 -2.57 2.08
CA ASN A 92 -1.96 -2.83 0.94
C ASN A 92 -1.83 -1.71 -0.09
N ASN A 93 -0.74 -1.71 -0.85
CA ASN A 93 -0.45 -0.71 -1.88
C ASN A 93 -0.83 -1.17 -3.29
N ALA A 94 -0.93 -2.48 -3.57
CA ALA A 94 -1.30 -2.98 -4.88
C ALA A 94 -2.60 -2.35 -5.39
N GLY A 95 -2.59 -1.86 -6.62
CA GLY A 95 -3.75 -1.23 -7.24
C GLY A 95 -3.52 -0.88 -8.70
N VAL A 96 -4.63 -0.72 -9.40
CA VAL A 96 -4.70 -0.28 -10.79
C VAL A 96 -5.64 0.90 -10.91
N MET A 97 -5.51 1.66 -11.99
CA MET A 97 -6.32 2.83 -12.27
C MET A 97 -6.74 2.81 -13.74
N ASP A 98 -8.01 2.62 -13.98
CA ASP A 98 -8.65 2.77 -15.27
C ASP A 98 -9.69 3.89 -15.15
N LEU A 99 -9.61 4.88 -16.03
CA LEU A 99 -10.41 6.11 -15.97
C LEU A 99 -11.31 6.25 -17.18
N ALA A 100 -12.62 6.26 -16.93
CA ALA A 100 -13.63 6.54 -17.94
C ALA A 100 -14.89 7.13 -17.29
N PRO A 101 -15.72 7.89 -18.03
CA PRO A 101 -17.05 8.26 -17.56
C PRO A 101 -17.84 7.01 -17.17
N VAL A 102 -18.67 7.09 -16.12
CA VAL A 102 -19.41 5.92 -15.58
C VAL A 102 -20.21 5.20 -16.68
N ALA A 103 -20.79 5.95 -17.62
CA ALA A 103 -21.55 5.39 -18.74
C ALA A 103 -20.69 4.65 -19.80
N GLN A 104 -19.36 4.75 -19.73
CA GLN A 104 -18.42 4.19 -20.71
C GLN A 104 -17.48 3.13 -20.10
N VAL A 105 -17.52 2.93 -18.80
CA VAL A 105 -16.75 1.85 -18.15
C VAL A 105 -17.34 0.52 -18.58
N ASP A 106 -16.55 -0.32 -19.25
CA ASP A 106 -16.98 -1.68 -19.57
C ASP A 106 -16.86 -2.60 -18.35
N ASP A 107 -17.58 -3.74 -18.39
CA ASP A 107 -17.64 -4.69 -17.29
C ASP A 107 -16.26 -5.27 -16.94
N ALA A 108 -15.41 -5.53 -17.94
CA ALA A 108 -14.09 -6.11 -17.71
C ALA A 108 -13.15 -5.14 -16.99
N ALA A 109 -13.19 -3.85 -17.34
CA ALA A 109 -12.44 -2.80 -16.64
C ALA A 109 -12.95 -2.60 -15.20
N PHE A 110 -14.27 -2.59 -15.02
CA PHE A 110 -14.89 -2.51 -13.70
C PHE A 110 -14.53 -3.69 -12.82
N ASP A 111 -14.69 -4.91 -13.33
CA ASP A 111 -14.37 -6.14 -12.61
C ASP A 111 -12.89 -6.21 -12.22
N ARG A 112 -12.00 -5.77 -13.11
CA ARG A 112 -10.57 -5.69 -12.82
C ARG A 112 -10.26 -4.70 -11.69
N LEU A 113 -10.87 -3.50 -11.71
CA LEU A 113 -10.74 -2.53 -10.63
C LEU A 113 -11.21 -3.11 -9.30
N VAL A 114 -12.37 -3.75 -9.27
CA VAL A 114 -12.93 -4.38 -8.07
C VAL A 114 -12.06 -5.53 -7.60
N ALA A 115 -11.63 -6.41 -8.51
CA ALA A 115 -10.83 -7.58 -8.19
C ALA A 115 -9.49 -7.19 -7.53
N ILE A 116 -8.79 -6.19 -8.06
CA ILE A 116 -7.46 -5.81 -7.57
C ILE A 116 -7.57 -4.83 -6.40
N ASN A 117 -8.27 -3.70 -6.57
CA ASN A 117 -8.24 -2.61 -5.61
C ASN A 117 -9.05 -2.92 -4.34
N LEU A 118 -10.22 -3.57 -4.50
CA LEU A 118 -11.12 -3.85 -3.38
C LEU A 118 -10.93 -5.27 -2.85
N LYS A 119 -11.21 -6.29 -3.68
CA LYS A 119 -11.10 -7.70 -3.26
C LYS A 119 -9.67 -8.07 -2.89
N GLY A 120 -8.66 -7.56 -3.63
CA GLY A 120 -7.25 -7.79 -3.31
C GLY A 120 -6.85 -7.21 -1.96
N SER A 121 -7.25 -5.96 -1.67
CA SER A 121 -7.04 -5.37 -0.35
C SER A 121 -7.77 -6.14 0.75
N PHE A 122 -9.02 -6.57 0.50
CA PHE A 122 -9.80 -7.39 1.42
C PHE A 122 -9.14 -8.75 1.70
N ASN A 123 -8.66 -9.46 0.67
CA ASN A 123 -7.96 -10.73 0.83
C ASN A 123 -6.75 -10.59 1.76
N CYS A 124 -5.92 -9.57 1.51
CA CYS A 124 -4.74 -9.31 2.34
C CYS A 124 -5.12 -8.88 3.76
N MET A 125 -6.15 -8.03 3.95
CA MET A 125 -6.65 -7.66 5.27
C MET A 125 -7.17 -8.87 6.04
N ARG A 126 -7.86 -9.80 5.38
CA ARG A 126 -8.38 -11.02 6.00
C ARG A 126 -7.25 -11.92 6.52
N GLU A 127 -6.21 -12.17 5.72
CA GLU A 127 -5.05 -12.93 6.19
C GLU A 127 -4.32 -12.21 7.33
N ALA A 128 -4.12 -10.90 7.20
CA ALA A 128 -3.50 -10.09 8.24
C ALA A 128 -4.30 -10.09 9.56
N ALA A 129 -5.62 -10.03 9.48
CA ALA A 129 -6.48 -10.09 10.66
C ALA A 129 -6.31 -11.38 11.48
N HIS A 130 -6.02 -12.51 10.82
CA HIS A 130 -5.75 -13.77 11.48
C HIS A 130 -4.30 -13.90 11.96
N ARG A 131 -3.34 -13.42 11.19
CA ARG A 131 -1.93 -13.84 11.22
C ARG A 131 -0.94 -12.78 11.72
N LEU A 132 -1.29 -11.49 11.70
CA LEU A 132 -0.39 -10.48 12.23
C LEU A 132 -0.12 -10.72 13.72
N ARG A 133 1.13 -10.50 14.12
CA ARG A 133 1.50 -10.48 15.54
C ARG A 133 0.78 -9.35 16.27
N SER A 134 0.53 -9.53 17.57
CA SER A 134 -0.02 -8.46 18.42
C SER A 134 0.90 -7.23 18.37
N GLY A 135 0.31 -6.05 18.31
CA GLY A 135 1.06 -4.81 18.11
C GLY A 135 1.36 -4.48 16.66
N GLY A 136 0.85 -5.28 15.69
CA GLY A 136 1.07 -5.10 14.26
C GLY A 136 0.38 -3.87 13.65
N ARG A 137 0.60 -3.68 12.35
CA ARG A 137 0.09 -2.53 11.59
C ARG A 137 -0.51 -2.98 10.26
N ILE A 138 -1.69 -2.49 9.94
CA ILE A 138 -2.29 -2.61 8.60
C ILE A 138 -2.42 -1.21 8.02
N ILE A 139 -1.80 -0.97 6.87
CA ILE A 139 -1.79 0.32 6.18
C ILE A 139 -2.37 0.10 4.79
N ASN A 140 -3.58 0.57 4.58
CA ASN A 140 -4.29 0.46 3.32
C ASN A 140 -4.07 1.70 2.44
N PHE A 141 -4.19 1.55 1.12
CA PHE A 141 -4.09 2.67 0.19
C PHE A 141 -5.47 3.07 -0.34
N SER A 142 -5.91 4.24 0.07
CA SER A 142 -7.02 4.99 -0.49
C SER A 142 -6.54 5.96 -1.57
N SER A 143 -7.23 7.05 -1.79
CA SER A 143 -6.86 8.13 -2.70
C SER A 143 -7.59 9.41 -2.37
N SER A 144 -6.93 10.56 -2.55
CA SER A 144 -7.54 11.88 -2.40
C SER A 144 -8.62 12.19 -3.45
N VAL A 145 -8.71 11.40 -4.52
CA VAL A 145 -9.77 11.57 -5.54
C VAL A 145 -11.18 11.42 -4.98
N ILE A 146 -11.36 10.72 -3.87
CA ILE A 146 -12.65 10.60 -3.18
C ILE A 146 -13.17 11.98 -2.76
N GLY A 147 -12.29 12.83 -2.25
CA GLY A 147 -12.63 14.21 -1.88
C GLY A 147 -12.71 15.15 -3.09
N LEU A 148 -11.87 14.93 -4.11
CA LEU A 148 -11.81 15.77 -5.32
C LEU A 148 -13.01 15.57 -6.25
N ARG A 149 -13.61 14.38 -6.28
CA ARG A 149 -14.79 14.04 -7.11
C ARG A 149 -14.59 14.36 -8.59
N LEU A 150 -13.41 14.04 -9.11
CA LEU A 150 -13.07 14.31 -10.51
C LEU A 150 -13.91 13.45 -11.45
N GLU A 151 -14.28 14.03 -12.59
CA GLU A 151 -14.89 13.30 -13.70
C GLU A 151 -13.99 12.15 -14.14
N THR A 152 -14.58 11.07 -14.65
CA THR A 152 -13.92 9.81 -15.06
C THR A 152 -13.37 8.93 -13.94
N TYR A 153 -13.29 9.39 -12.70
CA TYR A 153 -12.76 8.63 -11.57
C TYR A 153 -13.82 7.80 -10.83
N GLY A 154 -15.06 7.69 -11.30
CA GLY A 154 -16.18 7.11 -10.57
C GLY A 154 -15.92 5.69 -10.05
N ALA A 155 -15.62 4.75 -10.94
CA ALA A 155 -15.35 3.35 -10.60
C ALA A 155 -14.12 3.19 -9.69
N TYR A 156 -13.02 3.88 -10.01
CA TYR A 156 -11.81 3.88 -9.18
C TYR A 156 -12.08 4.43 -7.77
N SER A 157 -12.74 5.58 -7.66
CA SER A 157 -13.09 6.20 -6.37
C SER A 157 -13.97 5.29 -5.52
N ALA A 158 -14.92 4.57 -6.13
CA ALA A 158 -15.78 3.62 -5.43
C ALA A 158 -14.96 2.51 -4.76
N THR A 159 -13.97 1.93 -5.46
CA THR A 159 -13.09 0.91 -4.86
C THR A 159 -12.28 1.46 -3.69
N LYS A 160 -11.79 2.70 -3.80
CA LYS A 160 -10.99 3.34 -2.74
C LYS A 160 -11.82 3.76 -1.54
N ALA A 161 -13.05 4.24 -1.74
CA ALA A 161 -14.01 4.52 -0.66
C ALA A 161 -14.38 3.25 0.12
N ALA A 162 -14.56 2.13 -0.59
CA ALA A 162 -14.82 0.84 0.06
C ALA A 162 -13.63 0.39 0.95
N VAL A 163 -12.38 0.64 0.53
CA VAL A 163 -11.19 0.37 1.35
C VAL A 163 -11.16 1.24 2.61
N GLU A 164 -11.59 2.50 2.56
CA GLU A 164 -11.70 3.35 3.76
C GLU A 164 -12.72 2.79 4.75
N ALA A 165 -13.89 2.34 4.26
CA ALA A 165 -14.91 1.71 5.10
C ALA A 165 -14.37 0.44 5.78
N LEU A 166 -13.72 -0.45 5.02
CA LEU A 166 -13.09 -1.67 5.56
C LEU A 166 -12.01 -1.34 6.60
N THR A 167 -11.21 -0.31 6.36
CA THR A 167 -10.18 0.16 7.31
C THR A 167 -10.79 0.50 8.67
N THR A 168 -11.85 1.29 8.66
CA THR A 168 -12.51 1.74 9.90
C THR A 168 -13.16 0.60 10.65
N VAL A 169 -13.82 -0.33 9.95
CA VAL A 169 -14.47 -1.49 10.58
C VAL A 169 -13.43 -2.44 11.16
N LEU A 170 -12.42 -2.82 10.36
CA LEU A 170 -11.38 -3.76 10.80
C LEU A 170 -10.59 -3.24 12.01
N SER A 171 -10.37 -1.93 12.11
CA SER A 171 -9.71 -1.33 13.27
C SER A 171 -10.44 -1.62 14.60
N ARG A 172 -11.75 -1.79 14.56
CA ARG A 172 -12.59 -2.12 15.73
C ARG A 172 -12.65 -3.62 15.99
N GLU A 173 -12.65 -4.44 14.94
CA GLU A 173 -12.68 -5.89 15.01
C GLU A 173 -11.39 -6.46 15.63
N LEU A 174 -10.25 -5.78 15.45
CA LEU A 174 -8.97 -6.19 16.00
C LEU A 174 -8.71 -5.68 17.45
N ARG A 175 -9.79 -5.28 18.15
CA ARG A 175 -9.72 -4.86 19.55
C ARG A 175 -9.00 -5.91 20.40
N GLY A 176 -8.15 -5.47 21.32
CA GLY A 176 -7.39 -6.34 22.27
C GLY A 176 -6.09 -6.88 21.72
N ARG A 177 -5.81 -6.74 20.41
CA ARG A 177 -4.55 -7.20 19.79
C ARG A 177 -3.51 -6.09 19.62
N SER A 178 -3.81 -4.86 20.00
CA SER A 178 -2.94 -3.68 19.81
C SER A 178 -2.53 -3.47 18.34
N ILE A 179 -3.31 -3.99 17.39
CA ILE A 179 -3.09 -3.80 15.95
C ILE A 179 -3.81 -2.51 15.52
N THR A 180 -3.09 -1.62 14.82
CA THR A 180 -3.73 -0.45 14.20
C THR A 180 -4.01 -0.70 12.73
N VAL A 181 -5.14 -0.18 12.25
CA VAL A 181 -5.56 -0.26 10.85
C VAL A 181 -5.85 1.15 10.37
N ASN A 182 -5.06 1.64 9.42
CA ASN A 182 -5.22 2.98 8.86
C ASN A 182 -5.17 2.95 7.35
N ALA A 183 -5.68 3.98 6.71
CA ALA A 183 -5.52 4.21 5.28
C ALA A 183 -4.67 5.45 5.02
N VAL A 184 -3.84 5.41 3.99
CA VAL A 184 -3.17 6.58 3.41
C VAL A 184 -3.91 6.93 2.13
N ALA A 185 -4.25 8.21 1.95
CA ALA A 185 -4.91 8.75 0.76
C ALA A 185 -3.96 9.74 0.04
N PRO A 186 -3.10 9.25 -0.87
CA PRO A 186 -2.19 10.12 -1.62
C PRO A 186 -2.94 11.12 -2.50
N GLY A 187 -2.34 12.29 -2.69
CA GLY A 187 -2.63 13.18 -3.81
C GLY A 187 -1.90 12.73 -5.08
N PRO A 188 -1.94 13.56 -6.14
CA PRO A 188 -1.15 13.36 -7.34
C PRO A 188 0.32 13.18 -7.01
N THR A 189 0.85 11.99 -7.27
CA THR A 189 2.22 11.59 -6.91
C THR A 189 2.97 11.22 -8.19
N ALA A 190 4.18 11.72 -8.36
CA ALA A 190 5.03 11.52 -9.54
C ALA A 190 5.47 10.05 -9.65
N THR A 191 4.63 9.22 -10.25
CA THR A 191 4.85 7.80 -10.55
C THR A 191 4.49 7.54 -11.99
N ASP A 192 5.03 6.48 -12.60
CA ASP A 192 4.66 6.07 -13.96
C ASP A 192 3.15 5.91 -14.10
N LEU A 193 2.50 5.25 -13.13
CA LEU A 193 1.04 5.07 -13.11
C LEU A 193 0.26 6.39 -13.19
N PHE A 194 0.78 7.45 -12.55
CA PHE A 194 0.13 8.75 -12.57
C PHE A 194 0.48 9.56 -13.81
N LEU A 195 1.73 9.50 -14.27
CA LEU A 195 2.25 10.33 -15.37
C LEU A 195 1.86 9.78 -16.75
N GLU A 196 1.70 8.46 -16.87
CA GLU A 196 1.41 7.80 -18.14
C GLU A 196 0.14 8.39 -18.80
N GLY A 197 0.26 8.75 -20.06
CA GLY A 197 -0.85 9.29 -20.88
C GLY A 197 -1.25 10.74 -20.57
N LYS A 198 -0.53 11.47 -19.70
CA LYS A 198 -0.83 12.88 -19.38
C LYS A 198 0.15 13.84 -20.06
N SER A 199 -0.38 14.96 -20.55
CA SER A 199 0.47 16.02 -21.09
C SER A 199 1.19 16.81 -19.99
N PRO A 200 2.34 17.45 -20.29
CA PRO A 200 3.05 18.31 -19.33
C PRO A 200 2.16 19.40 -18.72
N GLU A 201 1.28 20.00 -19.51
CA GLU A 201 0.37 21.08 -19.08
C GLU A 201 -0.67 20.55 -18.07
N LEU A 202 -1.18 19.32 -18.29
CA LEU A 202 -2.09 18.69 -17.36
C LEU A 202 -1.38 18.35 -16.04
N ILE A 203 -0.15 17.85 -16.12
CA ILE A 203 0.69 17.54 -14.95
C ILE A 203 0.94 18.82 -14.14
N GLU A 204 1.34 19.92 -14.79
CA GLU A 204 1.57 21.21 -14.15
C GLU A 204 0.28 21.74 -13.48
N ARG A 205 -0.85 21.67 -14.17
CA ARG A 205 -2.15 22.06 -13.61
C ARG A 205 -2.50 21.24 -12.37
N MET A 206 -2.28 19.93 -12.41
CA MET A 206 -2.52 19.06 -11.24
C MET A 206 -1.56 19.34 -10.09
N ALA A 207 -0.31 19.68 -10.38
CA ALA A 207 0.67 20.10 -9.38
C ALA A 207 0.22 21.37 -8.65
N LYS A 208 -0.36 22.34 -9.37
CA LYS A 208 -0.85 23.62 -8.82
C LYS A 208 -2.21 23.52 -8.10
N MET A 209 -2.88 22.35 -8.11
CA MET A 209 -4.16 22.18 -7.41
C MET A 209 -4.01 22.12 -5.89
N ASN A 210 -2.84 21.84 -5.38
CA ASN A 210 -2.60 21.83 -3.94
C ASN A 210 -1.76 23.05 -3.50
N PRO A 211 -1.93 23.50 -2.24
CA PRO A 211 -1.22 24.68 -1.72
C PRO A 211 0.31 24.60 -1.74
N LEU A 212 0.90 23.40 -1.83
CA LEU A 212 2.36 23.25 -1.94
C LEU A 212 2.86 23.34 -3.39
N GLU A 213 1.97 23.50 -4.36
CA GLU A 213 2.22 23.73 -5.80
C GLU A 213 3.20 22.73 -6.44
N ARG A 214 3.20 21.48 -5.98
CA ARG A 214 4.01 20.40 -6.55
C ARG A 214 3.28 19.08 -6.53
N LEU A 215 3.69 18.17 -7.37
CA LEU A 215 3.31 16.76 -7.18
C LEU A 215 3.96 16.22 -5.90
N GLY A 216 3.28 15.30 -5.23
CA GLY A 216 3.92 14.45 -4.24
C GLY A 216 5.00 13.58 -4.90
N THR A 217 5.99 13.17 -4.14
CA THR A 217 6.97 12.16 -4.53
C THR A 217 6.62 10.82 -3.88
N PRO A 218 7.04 9.69 -4.43
CA PRO A 218 6.93 8.41 -3.73
C PRO A 218 7.53 8.45 -2.30
N ALA A 219 8.59 9.22 -2.09
CA ALA A 219 9.22 9.39 -0.77
C ALA A 219 8.32 10.14 0.23
N ASP A 220 7.53 11.14 -0.22
CA ASP A 220 6.55 11.82 0.66
C ASP A 220 5.54 10.81 1.23
N ILE A 221 5.08 9.88 0.40
CA ILE A 221 4.11 8.85 0.81
C ILE A 221 4.77 7.77 1.68
N ALA A 222 5.98 7.34 1.33
CA ALA A 222 6.75 6.37 2.11
C ALA A 222 7.04 6.87 3.53
N ALA A 223 7.26 8.18 3.72
CA ALA A 223 7.47 8.77 5.04
C ALA A 223 6.22 8.65 5.93
N VAL A 224 5.02 8.84 5.38
CA VAL A 224 3.76 8.64 6.11
C VAL A 224 3.57 7.17 6.49
N VAL A 225 3.84 6.25 5.56
CA VAL A 225 3.76 4.80 5.82
C VAL A 225 4.77 4.39 6.90
N SER A 226 6.00 4.85 6.84
CA SER A 226 7.06 4.61 7.84
C SER A 226 6.61 5.06 9.24
N PHE A 227 6.05 6.25 9.36
CA PHE A 227 5.50 6.77 10.61
C PHE A 227 4.37 5.88 11.15
N LEU A 228 3.40 5.48 10.31
CA LEU A 228 2.29 4.62 10.71
C LEU A 228 2.73 3.19 11.05
N ALA A 229 3.76 2.67 10.38
CA ALA A 229 4.34 1.36 10.66
C ALA A 229 5.13 1.33 11.97
N GLY A 230 5.73 2.46 12.32
CA GLY A 230 6.58 2.61 13.49
C GLY A 230 5.83 2.76 14.82
N PRO A 231 6.58 2.79 15.94
CA PRO A 231 5.99 2.92 17.27
C PRO A 231 5.27 4.26 17.47
N GLN A 232 5.71 5.32 16.78
CA GLN A 232 5.12 6.66 16.88
C GLN A 232 3.70 6.73 16.31
N GLY A 233 3.35 5.86 15.33
CA GLY A 233 2.01 5.71 14.79
C GLY A 233 1.05 4.89 15.67
N GLY A 234 1.51 4.37 16.81
CA GLY A 234 0.78 3.40 17.62
C GLY A 234 -0.54 3.89 18.24
N TRP A 235 -0.78 5.21 18.29
CA TRP A 235 -2.04 5.78 18.77
C TRP A 235 -2.98 6.23 17.65
N ILE A 236 -2.56 6.06 16.39
CA ILE A 236 -3.40 6.36 15.22
C ILE A 236 -4.06 5.07 14.78
N ASN A 237 -5.39 5.01 14.86
CA ASN A 237 -6.17 3.83 14.50
C ASN A 237 -7.51 4.20 13.89
N GLY A 238 -7.91 3.50 12.83
CA GLY A 238 -9.16 3.72 12.10
C GLY A 238 -9.20 5.03 11.30
N GLN A 239 -8.05 5.61 10.96
CA GLN A 239 -7.96 6.92 10.32
C GLN A 239 -7.64 6.80 8.83
N VAL A 240 -8.08 7.82 8.08
CA VAL A 240 -7.67 8.07 6.69
C VAL A 240 -6.74 9.28 6.69
N ILE A 241 -5.46 9.05 6.46
CA ILE A 241 -4.44 10.09 6.45
C ILE A 241 -4.26 10.61 5.02
N ARG A 242 -4.64 11.82 4.77
CA ARG A 242 -4.48 12.48 3.46
C ARG A 242 -3.08 13.01 3.31
N ALA A 243 -2.30 12.40 2.43
CA ALA A 243 -0.94 12.81 2.07
C ALA A 243 -0.97 13.46 0.68
N ASN A 244 -1.45 14.70 0.57
CA ASN A 244 -1.85 15.32 -0.70
C ASN A 244 -1.49 16.82 -0.84
N GLY A 245 -0.65 17.35 0.04
CA GLY A 245 -0.23 18.74 -0.01
C GLY A 245 -1.34 19.75 0.34
N GLY A 246 -2.41 19.31 0.99
CA GLY A 246 -3.55 20.16 1.36
C GLY A 246 -4.61 20.31 0.26
N MET A 247 -4.66 19.37 -0.69
CA MET A 247 -5.57 19.43 -1.85
C MET A 247 -7.04 19.25 -1.47
N VAL A 248 -7.35 18.43 -0.46
CA VAL A 248 -8.70 18.17 0.09
C VAL A 248 -8.64 17.87 1.58
#